data_5229385651576046b460b239896c40d7
#
_entry.id   5229385651576046b460b239896c40d7
#
_cell.length_a   1.000
_cell.length_b   1.000
_cell.length_c   1.000
_cell.angle_alpha   90.00
_cell.angle_beta   90.00
_cell.angle_gamma   90.00
#
_symmetry.space_group_name_H-M   'P 1'
#
loop_
_entity.id
_entity.type
_entity.pdbx_description
1 polymer ?
#
loop_
_entity_poly.entity_id
_entity_poly.type
_entity_poly.pdbx_seq_one_letter_code
_entity_poly.pdbx_strand_id
1 'polypeptide(L)'
;MFLLGVSAVTATYLIIQDRKSKNVNKNNDEEEEMPACTVVFVVGAPGTGKGTQCEMLVKKTADEWTHLSTGDLLRAERQRVKDASEKNNSNSNSDTEDLSLGQQIEDCINAGKLVPSSITVQLLEKGMHQAYQQNNKCTQFLLDGFPRGQDNIDAWEKLCGQKHTVVAVLNYDCPEEVLVGRLLERGKNSGRSDDNMATIRKRFQTHVEACKPVLEKYGTEGLLYNIDADRSKEEVFKQTYEIVQKIKK
;
A
#
# COMPACT_ATOMS: atom_id res chain seq x y z
N MET A 1 9.85 17.55 -20.82
CA MET A 1 9.67 16.09 -20.65
C MET A 1 10.11 15.74 -19.23
N PHE A 2 9.18 15.86 -18.29
CA PHE A 2 9.43 15.65 -16.85
C PHE A 2 8.76 14.33 -16.44
N LEU A 3 9.55 13.30 -16.23
CA LEU A 3 9.13 12.11 -15.50
C LEU A 3 9.18 12.44 -14.01
N LEU A 4 8.04 12.93 -13.49
CA LEU A 4 7.85 13.21 -12.08
C LEU A 4 7.67 11.88 -11.31
N GLY A 5 8.59 11.63 -10.42
CA GLY A 5 8.53 10.91 -9.12
C GLY A 5 7.48 9.82 -8.89
N VAL A 6 7.26 8.95 -9.87
CA VAL A 6 6.50 7.71 -9.66
C VAL A 6 7.46 6.74 -8.97
N SER A 7 7.08 6.15 -7.81
CA SER A 7 7.92 5.16 -7.15
C SER A 7 8.20 4.00 -8.13
N ALA A 8 9.37 3.36 -8.03
CA ALA A 8 9.75 2.26 -8.93
C ALA A 8 8.65 1.17 -9.01
N VAL A 9 7.93 0.94 -7.91
CA VAL A 9 6.82 -0.02 -7.82
C VAL A 9 5.60 0.46 -8.62
N THR A 10 5.27 1.75 -8.56
CA THR A 10 4.14 2.31 -9.33
C THR A 10 4.47 2.35 -10.83
N ALA A 11 5.72 2.65 -11.19
CA ALA A 11 6.17 2.56 -12.58
C ALA A 11 6.13 1.12 -13.09
N THR A 12 6.54 0.16 -12.28
CA THR A 12 6.46 -1.28 -12.59
C THR A 12 5.01 -1.72 -12.73
N TYR A 13 4.10 -1.29 -11.82
CA TYR A 13 2.66 -1.62 -11.89
C TYR A 13 2.01 -1.09 -13.17
N LEU A 14 2.31 0.15 -13.58
CA LEU A 14 1.79 0.76 -14.82
C LEU A 14 2.34 0.11 -16.10
N ILE A 15 3.63 -0.22 -16.13
CA ILE A 15 4.28 -0.90 -17.28
C ILE A 15 3.68 -2.30 -17.51
N ILE A 16 3.24 -2.95 -16.45
CA ILE A 16 2.66 -4.30 -16.49
C ILE A 16 1.26 -4.31 -17.11
N GLN A 17 0.44 -3.32 -16.78
CA GLN A 17 -0.89 -3.19 -17.36
C GLN A 17 -0.81 -2.96 -18.88
N ASP A 18 0.18 -2.18 -19.35
CA ASP A 18 0.36 -1.88 -20.78
C ASP A 18 0.88 -3.10 -21.59
N ARG A 19 1.64 -4.02 -20.97
CA ARG A 19 2.12 -5.26 -21.61
C ARG A 19 1.03 -6.33 -21.74
N LYS A 20 0.13 -6.48 -20.75
CA LYS A 20 -1.00 -7.44 -20.83
C LYS A 20 -2.01 -7.08 -21.92
N SER A 21 -2.19 -5.81 -22.27
CA SER A 21 -3.11 -5.41 -23.36
C SER A 21 -2.59 -5.71 -24.77
N LYS A 22 -1.30 -6.06 -24.93
CA LYS A 22 -0.66 -6.29 -26.24
C LYS A 22 -0.34 -7.74 -26.58
N ASN A 23 -0.47 -8.70 -25.63
CA ASN A 23 -0.14 -10.10 -25.88
C ASN A 23 -1.22 -11.05 -25.36
N VAL A 24 -2.35 -11.14 -26.08
CA VAL A 24 -3.26 -12.26 -25.95
C VAL A 24 -2.86 -13.30 -27.01
N ASN A 25 -1.83 -14.06 -26.74
CA ASN A 25 -1.60 -15.35 -27.38
C ASN A 25 -2.03 -16.44 -26.39
N LYS A 26 -3.07 -17.18 -26.78
CA LYS A 26 -3.56 -18.38 -26.09
C LYS A 26 -2.49 -19.47 -26.13
N ASN A 27 -1.70 -19.58 -25.08
CA ASN A 27 -1.07 -20.83 -24.69
C ASN A 27 -1.55 -21.13 -23.27
N ASN A 28 -1.90 -22.38 -23.00
CA ASN A 28 -2.34 -22.92 -21.72
C ASN A 28 -1.18 -22.84 -20.70
N ASP A 29 -0.86 -21.66 -20.22
CA ASP A 29 -0.04 -21.50 -19.03
C ASP A 29 -1.02 -21.57 -17.85
N GLU A 30 -1.05 -22.69 -17.14
CA GLU A 30 -1.64 -22.77 -15.81
C GLU A 30 -0.98 -21.64 -15.01
N GLU A 31 -1.75 -20.62 -14.61
CA GLU A 31 -1.23 -19.53 -13.76
C GLU A 31 -0.77 -20.19 -12.46
N GLU A 32 0.54 -20.26 -12.24
CA GLU A 32 1.13 -20.84 -11.04
C GLU A 32 0.57 -20.14 -9.81
N GLU A 33 -0.09 -20.88 -8.94
CA GLU A 33 -0.71 -20.34 -7.73
C GLU A 33 0.38 -19.82 -6.79
N MET A 34 0.21 -18.60 -6.27
CA MET A 34 1.14 -18.00 -5.34
C MET A 34 1.12 -18.79 -4.02
N PRO A 35 2.30 -19.26 -3.53
CA PRO A 35 2.38 -20.00 -2.27
C PRO A 35 2.06 -19.14 -1.07
N ALA A 36 2.04 -19.75 0.12
CA ALA A 36 1.93 -19.03 1.38
C ALA A 36 3.08 -18.00 1.52
N CYS A 37 2.72 -16.76 1.81
CA CYS A 37 3.65 -15.65 1.90
C CYS A 37 3.84 -15.17 3.35
N THR A 38 5.02 -14.64 3.63
CA THR A 38 5.34 -13.93 4.87
C THR A 38 5.00 -12.45 4.70
N VAL A 39 4.22 -11.91 5.60
CA VAL A 39 3.72 -10.53 5.53
C VAL A 39 4.15 -9.74 6.75
N VAL A 40 4.65 -8.54 6.52
CA VAL A 40 4.85 -7.50 7.53
C VAL A 40 3.90 -6.36 7.23
N PHE A 41 3.02 -6.04 8.15
CA PHE A 41 2.20 -4.84 8.06
C PHE A 41 2.99 -3.61 8.48
N VAL A 42 2.79 -2.51 7.78
CA VAL A 42 3.46 -1.24 8.05
C VAL A 42 2.41 -0.17 8.27
N VAL A 43 2.26 0.25 9.52
CA VAL A 43 1.21 1.17 9.96
C VAL A 43 1.82 2.46 10.53
N GLY A 44 0.98 3.47 10.73
CA GLY A 44 1.36 4.78 11.25
C GLY A 44 0.68 5.91 10.48
N ALA A 45 0.65 7.09 11.08
CA ALA A 45 -0.01 8.27 10.52
C ALA A 45 0.55 8.68 9.15
N PRO A 46 -0.22 9.41 8.33
CA PRO A 46 0.31 10.02 7.12
C PRO A 46 1.54 10.90 7.44
N GLY A 47 2.58 10.82 6.61
CA GLY A 47 3.79 11.64 6.79
C GLY A 47 4.91 11.03 7.65
N THR A 48 4.70 9.88 8.31
CA THR A 48 5.73 9.21 9.16
C THR A 48 6.91 8.62 8.40
N GLY A 49 6.88 8.62 7.06
CA GLY A 49 8.00 8.12 6.25
C GLY A 49 7.99 6.61 5.96
N LYS A 50 6.90 5.89 6.25
CA LYS A 50 6.75 4.44 6.01
C LYS A 50 7.27 3.97 4.66
N GLY A 51 6.77 4.57 3.58
CA GLY A 51 7.18 4.19 2.22
C GLY A 51 8.69 4.33 1.99
N THR A 52 9.29 5.41 2.47
CA THR A 52 10.74 5.63 2.40
C THR A 52 11.51 4.53 3.14
N GLN A 53 11.04 4.13 4.32
CA GLN A 53 11.67 3.08 5.11
C GLN A 53 11.52 1.71 4.45
N CYS A 54 10.36 1.41 3.88
CA CYS A 54 10.13 0.19 3.09
C CYS A 54 11.06 0.13 1.86
N GLU A 55 11.19 1.23 1.10
CA GLU A 55 12.09 1.30 -0.06
C GLU A 55 13.56 1.10 0.34
N MET A 56 13.99 1.69 1.46
CA MET A 56 15.36 1.49 1.99
C MET A 56 15.57 0.04 2.42
N LEU A 57 14.55 -0.59 3.02
CA LEU A 57 14.63 -1.98 3.46
C LEU A 57 14.77 -2.93 2.25
N VAL A 58 13.93 -2.78 1.24
CA VAL A 58 14.01 -3.57 -0.01
C VAL A 58 15.41 -3.48 -0.62
N LYS A 59 15.94 -2.26 -0.78
CA LYS A 59 17.31 -2.05 -1.29
C LYS A 59 18.40 -2.69 -0.42
N LYS A 60 18.24 -2.60 0.92
CA LYS A 60 19.24 -3.14 1.86
C LYS A 60 19.23 -4.66 1.91
N THR A 61 18.11 -5.28 1.65
CA THR A 61 17.93 -6.74 1.67
C THR A 61 18.04 -7.38 0.29
N ALA A 62 18.58 -6.67 -0.69
CA ALA A 62 18.76 -7.16 -2.06
C ALA A 62 17.48 -7.80 -2.65
N ASP A 63 16.37 -7.08 -2.51
CA ASP A 63 15.02 -7.44 -3.00
C ASP A 63 14.44 -8.74 -2.41
N GLU A 64 14.91 -9.18 -1.25
CA GLU A 64 14.27 -10.30 -0.52
C GLU A 64 12.83 -9.97 -0.09
N TRP A 65 12.51 -8.68 0.07
CA TRP A 65 11.19 -8.17 0.40
C TRP A 65 10.61 -7.40 -0.77
N THR A 66 9.32 -7.57 -0.98
CA THR A 66 8.55 -6.74 -1.91
C THR A 66 7.71 -5.72 -1.15
N HIS A 67 7.86 -4.45 -1.48
CA HIS A 67 7.07 -3.35 -0.92
C HIS A 67 5.83 -3.09 -1.75
N LEU A 68 4.64 -3.17 -1.13
CA LEU A 68 3.36 -2.79 -1.70
C LEU A 68 2.74 -1.66 -0.88
N SER A 69 2.61 -0.50 -1.48
CA SER A 69 1.94 0.66 -0.88
C SER A 69 0.44 0.62 -1.20
N THR A 70 -0.39 0.39 -0.19
CA THR A 70 -1.86 0.42 -0.32
C THR A 70 -2.35 1.71 -0.97
N GLY A 71 -1.77 2.85 -0.58
CA GLY A 71 -2.14 4.14 -1.15
C GLY A 71 -1.78 4.25 -2.62
N ASP A 72 -0.66 3.67 -3.06
CA ASP A 72 -0.25 3.70 -4.46
C ASP A 72 -1.07 2.72 -5.31
N LEU A 73 -1.41 1.54 -4.78
CA LEU A 73 -2.32 0.61 -5.44
C LEU A 73 -3.69 1.23 -5.69
N LEU A 74 -4.26 1.90 -4.69
CA LEU A 74 -5.54 2.60 -4.82
C LEU A 74 -5.48 3.74 -5.85
N ARG A 75 -4.41 4.52 -5.87
CA ARG A 75 -4.21 5.58 -6.86
C ARG A 75 -4.04 5.03 -8.28
N ALA A 76 -3.30 3.94 -8.42
CA ALA A 76 -3.11 3.27 -9.70
C ALA A 76 -4.42 2.69 -10.23
N GLU A 77 -5.23 2.05 -9.38
CA GLU A 77 -6.55 1.53 -9.77
C GLU A 77 -7.51 2.65 -10.19
N ARG A 78 -7.56 3.76 -9.44
CA ARG A 78 -8.32 4.95 -9.82
C ARG A 78 -7.89 5.46 -11.22
N GLN A 79 -6.58 5.53 -11.48
CA GLN A 79 -6.08 6.01 -12.77
C GLN A 79 -6.41 5.03 -13.90
N ARG A 80 -6.28 3.72 -13.66
CA ARG A 80 -6.66 2.67 -14.62
C ARG A 80 -8.12 2.82 -15.07
N VAL A 81 -9.02 3.06 -14.12
CA VAL A 81 -10.45 3.25 -14.42
C VAL A 81 -10.69 4.52 -15.24
N LYS A 82 -10.01 5.63 -14.91
CA LYS A 82 -10.09 6.87 -15.69
C LYS A 82 -9.62 6.67 -17.14
N ASP A 83 -8.46 6.05 -17.31
CA ASP A 83 -7.89 5.80 -18.65
C ASP A 83 -8.77 4.86 -19.48
N ALA A 84 -9.42 3.88 -18.85
CA ALA A 84 -10.37 2.99 -19.50
C ALA A 84 -11.62 3.74 -19.98
N SER A 85 -12.16 4.65 -19.16
CA SER A 85 -13.34 5.45 -19.52
C SER A 85 -13.07 6.43 -20.67
N GLU A 86 -11.88 7.02 -20.72
CA GLU A 86 -11.49 7.93 -21.81
C GLU A 86 -11.30 7.20 -23.15
N LYS A 87 -10.85 5.94 -23.13
CA LYS A 87 -10.66 5.11 -24.34
C LYS A 87 -11.95 4.54 -24.89
N ASN A 88 -12.98 4.34 -24.06
CA ASN A 88 -14.22 3.64 -24.42
C ASN A 88 -15.38 4.57 -24.80
N ASN A 89 -15.12 5.77 -25.29
CA ASN A 89 -16.16 6.69 -25.82
C ASN A 89 -16.97 6.10 -27.01
N SER A 90 -16.87 4.78 -27.26
CA SER A 90 -17.59 4.05 -28.30
C SER A 90 -17.95 2.65 -27.83
N ASN A 91 -19.21 2.46 -27.40
CA ASN A 91 -19.91 1.17 -27.25
C ASN A 91 -19.33 0.13 -26.26
N SER A 92 -19.84 0.08 -25.02
CA SER A 92 -20.28 -1.19 -24.40
C SER A 92 -20.74 -1.02 -22.94
N ASN A 93 -21.72 -1.84 -22.55
CA ASN A 93 -22.41 -1.84 -21.23
C ASN A 93 -21.60 -2.47 -20.07
N SER A 94 -20.32 -2.76 -20.21
CA SER A 94 -19.50 -3.40 -19.17
C SER A 94 -18.79 -2.43 -18.22
N ASP A 95 -18.89 -1.12 -18.44
CA ASP A 95 -18.02 -0.13 -17.82
C ASP A 95 -18.64 0.61 -16.61
N THR A 96 -19.91 0.35 -16.30
CA THR A 96 -20.60 1.07 -15.22
C THR A 96 -20.12 0.69 -13.82
N GLU A 97 -19.77 -0.58 -13.58
CA GLU A 97 -19.26 -1.04 -12.28
C GLU A 97 -17.83 -0.56 -12.03
N ASP A 98 -16.96 -0.65 -13.03
CA ASP A 98 -15.58 -0.16 -12.98
C ASP A 98 -15.54 1.36 -12.77
N LEU A 99 -16.37 2.13 -13.45
CA LEU A 99 -16.49 3.58 -13.28
C LEU A 99 -16.94 3.92 -11.86
N SER A 100 -17.91 3.18 -11.32
CA SER A 100 -18.39 3.34 -9.95
C SER A 100 -17.27 3.06 -8.92
N LEU A 101 -16.43 2.05 -9.14
CA LEU A 101 -15.30 1.73 -8.30
C LEU A 101 -14.23 2.84 -8.28
N GLY A 102 -13.85 3.35 -9.44
CA GLY A 102 -12.89 4.45 -9.56
C GLY A 102 -13.37 5.72 -8.87
N GLN A 103 -14.66 6.07 -9.04
CA GLN A 103 -15.27 7.22 -8.38
C GLN A 103 -15.31 7.03 -6.85
N GLN A 104 -15.67 5.84 -6.37
CA GLN A 104 -15.70 5.52 -4.95
C GLN A 104 -14.32 5.65 -4.29
N ILE A 105 -13.25 5.17 -4.96
CA ILE A 105 -11.88 5.33 -4.50
C ILE A 105 -11.50 6.81 -4.45
N GLU A 106 -11.83 7.58 -5.49
CA GLU A 106 -11.52 9.01 -5.57
C GLU A 106 -12.22 9.81 -4.47
N ASP A 107 -13.50 9.57 -4.25
CA ASP A 107 -14.30 10.23 -3.23
C ASP A 107 -13.73 9.97 -1.82
N CYS A 108 -13.35 8.73 -1.52
CA CYS A 108 -12.69 8.38 -0.26
C CYS A 108 -11.35 9.10 -0.09
N ILE A 109 -10.49 9.10 -1.12
CA ILE A 109 -9.18 9.77 -1.07
C ILE A 109 -9.34 11.27 -0.83
N ASN A 110 -10.22 11.94 -1.59
CA ASN A 110 -10.46 13.38 -1.48
C ASN A 110 -11.11 13.77 -0.14
N ALA A 111 -11.97 12.91 0.39
CA ALA A 111 -12.60 13.10 1.70
C ALA A 111 -11.66 12.77 2.88
N GLY A 112 -10.48 12.18 2.64
CA GLY A 112 -9.58 11.69 3.68
C GLY A 112 -10.12 10.49 4.45
N LYS A 113 -11.09 9.75 3.87
CA LYS A 113 -11.71 8.55 4.44
C LYS A 113 -11.00 7.28 3.99
N LEU A 114 -11.30 6.18 4.69
CA LEU A 114 -10.83 4.86 4.27
C LEU A 114 -11.67 4.35 3.08
N VAL A 115 -10.98 3.73 2.12
CA VAL A 115 -11.63 2.98 1.03
C VAL A 115 -12.21 1.68 1.61
N PRO A 116 -13.33 1.15 1.12
CA PRO A 116 -13.89 -0.12 1.59
C PRO A 116 -12.86 -1.24 1.65
N SER A 117 -12.87 -1.97 2.76
CA SER A 117 -11.82 -2.95 3.09
C SER A 117 -11.74 -4.10 2.10
N SER A 118 -12.87 -4.53 1.54
CA SER A 118 -12.90 -5.55 0.49
C SER A 118 -12.10 -5.15 -0.76
N ILE A 119 -12.25 -3.91 -1.20
CA ILE A 119 -11.51 -3.36 -2.35
C ILE A 119 -10.01 -3.31 -2.03
N THR A 120 -9.70 -2.80 -0.84
CA THR A 120 -8.30 -2.64 -0.40
C THR A 120 -7.58 -3.98 -0.35
N VAL A 121 -8.18 -5.01 0.26
CA VAL A 121 -7.58 -6.34 0.40
C VAL A 121 -7.45 -7.05 -0.95
N GLN A 122 -8.47 -6.97 -1.81
CA GLN A 122 -8.40 -7.54 -3.15
C GLN A 122 -7.28 -6.91 -3.99
N LEU A 123 -7.07 -5.60 -3.89
CA LEU A 123 -5.96 -4.92 -4.58
C LEU A 123 -4.61 -5.32 -4.01
N LEU A 124 -4.50 -5.54 -2.70
CA LEU A 124 -3.27 -6.04 -2.07
C LEU A 124 -2.97 -7.46 -2.54
N GLU A 125 -3.94 -8.39 -2.48
CA GLU A 125 -3.75 -9.78 -2.93
C GLU A 125 -3.37 -9.83 -4.42
N LYS A 126 -4.06 -9.07 -5.26
CA LYS A 126 -3.71 -8.92 -6.68
C LYS A 126 -2.29 -8.37 -6.88
N GLY A 127 -1.91 -7.35 -6.09
CA GLY A 127 -0.56 -6.78 -6.13
C GLY A 127 0.51 -7.78 -5.68
N MET A 128 0.25 -8.58 -4.65
CA MET A 128 1.14 -9.65 -4.19
C MET A 128 1.33 -10.72 -5.26
N HIS A 129 0.25 -11.18 -5.86
CA HIS A 129 0.30 -12.19 -6.95
C HIS A 129 1.09 -11.67 -8.16
N GLN A 130 0.85 -10.43 -8.58
CA GLN A 130 1.58 -9.82 -9.69
C GLN A 130 3.07 -9.67 -9.38
N ALA A 131 3.40 -9.23 -8.17
CA ALA A 131 4.78 -9.09 -7.73
C ALA A 131 5.50 -10.45 -7.64
N TYR A 132 4.83 -11.49 -7.14
CA TYR A 132 5.34 -12.86 -7.12
C TYR A 132 5.70 -13.35 -8.52
N GLN A 133 4.84 -13.14 -9.51
CA GLN A 133 5.10 -13.56 -10.89
C GLN A 133 6.30 -12.83 -11.53
N GLN A 134 6.65 -11.63 -11.06
CA GLN A 134 7.61 -10.75 -11.71
C GLN A 134 8.93 -10.61 -10.98
N ASN A 135 8.91 -10.76 -9.65
CA ASN A 135 10.07 -10.50 -8.79
C ASN A 135 10.67 -11.83 -8.27
N ASN A 136 11.23 -12.64 -9.17
CA ASN A 136 11.91 -13.90 -8.84
C ASN A 136 11.15 -14.78 -7.83
N LYS A 137 9.81 -14.76 -7.87
CA LYS A 137 8.92 -15.49 -6.96
C LYS A 137 9.12 -15.13 -5.49
N CYS A 138 9.40 -13.87 -5.19
CA CYS A 138 9.48 -13.37 -3.81
C CYS A 138 8.17 -13.62 -3.06
N THR A 139 8.26 -14.18 -1.87
CA THR A 139 7.14 -14.51 -0.99
C THR A 139 7.12 -13.70 0.31
N GLN A 140 7.94 -12.65 0.40
CA GLN A 140 8.04 -11.79 1.57
C GLN A 140 7.55 -10.37 1.22
N PHE A 141 6.51 -9.89 1.91
CA PHE A 141 5.84 -8.63 1.57
C PHE A 141 5.80 -7.64 2.72
N LEU A 142 6.11 -6.38 2.41
CA LEU A 142 5.86 -5.22 3.26
C LEU A 142 4.59 -4.53 2.75
N LEU A 143 3.49 -4.63 3.48
CA LEU A 143 2.21 -3.99 3.12
C LEU A 143 2.11 -2.63 3.81
N ASP A 144 2.51 -1.57 3.10
CA ASP A 144 2.56 -0.20 3.61
C ASP A 144 1.18 0.46 3.61
N GLY A 145 0.82 1.01 4.77
CA GLY A 145 -0.45 1.67 4.99
C GLY A 145 -1.62 0.70 5.16
N PHE A 146 -1.37 -0.51 5.64
CA PHE A 146 -2.35 -1.53 5.95
C PHE A 146 -1.91 -2.36 7.19
N PRO A 147 -2.87 -2.81 8.04
CA PRO A 147 -4.26 -2.40 8.09
C PRO A 147 -4.44 -0.98 8.68
N ARG A 148 -5.60 -0.37 8.45
CA ARG A 148 -5.90 0.98 8.97
C ARG A 148 -7.06 1.01 9.96
N GLY A 149 -7.72 -0.11 10.19
CA GLY A 149 -8.84 -0.25 11.12
C GLY A 149 -9.30 -1.69 11.24
N GLN A 150 -10.31 -1.91 12.10
CA GLN A 150 -10.86 -3.24 12.37
C GLN A 150 -11.38 -3.90 11.09
N ASP A 151 -12.13 -3.16 10.28
CA ASP A 151 -12.69 -3.69 9.03
C ASP A 151 -11.62 -4.21 8.06
N ASN A 152 -10.42 -3.62 8.07
CA ASN A 152 -9.30 -4.10 7.27
C ASN A 152 -8.76 -5.42 7.81
N ILE A 153 -8.69 -5.58 9.14
CA ILE A 153 -8.27 -6.82 9.79
C ILE A 153 -9.25 -7.93 9.43
N ASP A 154 -10.55 -7.68 9.63
CA ASP A 154 -11.60 -8.67 9.38
C ASP A 154 -11.62 -9.12 7.90
N ALA A 155 -11.47 -8.16 6.97
CA ALA A 155 -11.40 -8.45 5.55
C ALA A 155 -10.12 -9.23 5.19
N TRP A 156 -8.97 -8.90 5.79
CA TRP A 156 -7.72 -9.65 5.59
C TRP A 156 -7.83 -11.08 6.09
N GLU A 157 -8.30 -11.28 7.32
CA GLU A 157 -8.46 -12.61 7.92
C GLU A 157 -9.39 -13.50 7.08
N LYS A 158 -10.48 -12.90 6.59
CA LYS A 158 -11.45 -13.62 5.74
C LYS A 158 -10.88 -14.04 4.38
N LEU A 159 -10.12 -13.16 3.72
CA LEU A 159 -9.70 -13.35 2.33
C LEU A 159 -8.28 -13.93 2.19
N CYS A 160 -7.39 -13.56 3.10
CA CYS A 160 -5.95 -13.83 3.00
C CYS A 160 -5.38 -14.56 4.24
N GLY A 161 -6.07 -14.52 5.39
CA GLY A 161 -5.51 -14.98 6.67
C GLY A 161 -5.16 -16.47 6.72
N GLN A 162 -5.82 -17.31 5.92
CA GLN A 162 -5.47 -18.73 5.78
C GLN A 162 -4.35 -19.00 4.76
N LYS A 163 -4.08 -18.05 3.88
CA LYS A 163 -3.10 -18.17 2.80
C LYS A 163 -1.74 -17.62 3.20
N HIS A 164 -1.70 -16.54 4.00
CA HIS A 164 -0.48 -15.78 4.29
C HIS A 164 -0.29 -15.58 5.78
N THR A 165 0.97 -15.55 6.22
CA THR A 165 1.33 -15.40 7.64
C THR A 165 1.80 -13.98 7.93
N VAL A 166 1.11 -13.29 8.82
CA VAL A 166 1.55 -12.00 9.36
C VAL A 166 2.56 -12.27 10.47
N VAL A 167 3.80 -11.82 10.30
CA VAL A 167 4.89 -12.07 11.27
C VAL A 167 5.25 -10.85 12.10
N ALA A 168 4.86 -9.66 11.68
CA ALA A 168 5.05 -8.42 12.42
C ALA A 168 4.16 -7.28 11.91
N VAL A 169 3.96 -6.30 12.79
CA VAL A 169 3.36 -5.00 12.49
C VAL A 169 4.34 -3.91 12.93
N LEU A 170 4.85 -3.14 11.98
CA LEU A 170 5.73 -2.02 12.23
C LEU A 170 4.89 -0.75 12.36
N ASN A 171 4.80 -0.21 13.56
CA ASN A 171 4.07 1.03 13.84
C ASN A 171 5.04 2.22 13.91
N TYR A 172 4.96 3.11 12.92
CA TYR A 172 5.75 4.34 12.90
C TYR A 172 4.99 5.45 13.61
N ASP A 173 5.48 5.84 14.76
CA ASP A 173 4.90 6.90 15.59
C ASP A 173 5.70 8.21 15.46
N CYS A 174 4.98 9.34 15.39
CA CYS A 174 5.58 10.67 15.24
C CYS A 174 4.56 11.73 15.63
N PRO A 175 4.96 12.81 16.33
CA PRO A 175 4.07 13.91 16.68
C PRO A 175 3.39 14.55 15.47
N GLU A 176 2.11 14.90 15.61
CA GLU A 176 1.29 15.44 14.52
C GLU A 176 1.89 16.72 13.92
N GLU A 177 2.45 17.59 14.76
CA GLU A 177 3.04 18.88 14.35
C GLU A 177 4.16 18.67 13.33
N VAL A 178 5.00 17.65 13.55
CA VAL A 178 6.08 17.28 12.63
C VAL A 178 5.52 16.74 11.32
N LEU A 179 4.46 15.94 11.39
CA LEU A 179 3.85 15.29 10.23
C LEU A 179 3.15 16.29 9.30
N VAL A 180 2.52 17.32 9.84
CA VAL A 180 1.90 18.40 9.04
C VAL A 180 2.93 19.05 8.13
N GLY A 181 4.09 19.44 8.68
CA GLY A 181 5.18 20.03 7.89
C GLY A 181 5.67 19.13 6.77
N ARG A 182 5.89 17.83 7.08
CA ARG A 182 6.34 16.82 6.09
C ARG A 182 5.32 16.61 4.97
N LEU A 183 4.02 16.60 5.30
CA LEU A 183 2.96 16.39 4.31
C LEU A 183 2.77 17.59 3.39
N LEU A 184 2.82 18.80 3.91
CA LEU A 184 2.74 20.02 3.11
C LEU A 184 3.93 20.14 2.15
N GLU A 185 5.15 19.81 2.62
CA GLU A 185 6.32 19.78 1.75
C GLU A 185 6.22 18.71 0.66
N ARG A 186 5.73 17.52 1.00
CA ARG A 186 5.46 16.47 0.02
C ARG A 186 4.42 16.92 -1.01
N GLY A 187 3.36 17.61 -0.59
CA GLY A 187 2.31 18.10 -1.48
C GLY A 187 2.83 19.03 -2.58
N LYS A 188 3.86 19.84 -2.28
CA LYS A 188 4.49 20.72 -3.27
C LYS A 188 5.19 19.96 -4.39
N ASN A 189 5.73 18.75 -4.10
CA ASN A 189 6.64 18.03 -4.98
C ASN A 189 6.03 16.76 -5.60
N SER A 190 4.97 16.19 -5.01
CA SER A 190 4.45 14.86 -5.39
C SER A 190 3.22 14.87 -6.27
N GLY A 191 2.58 16.02 -6.47
CA GLY A 191 1.30 16.13 -7.19
C GLY A 191 0.12 15.41 -6.51
N ARG A 192 0.26 14.98 -5.24
CA ARG A 192 -0.82 14.33 -4.48
C ARG A 192 -1.88 15.34 -4.09
N SER A 193 -3.10 15.18 -4.57
CA SER A 193 -4.24 16.08 -4.29
C SER A 193 -4.69 16.03 -2.82
N ASP A 194 -4.37 14.94 -2.10
CA ASP A 194 -4.75 14.70 -0.71
C ASP A 194 -3.75 15.28 0.32
N ASP A 195 -2.67 15.92 -0.11
CA ASP A 195 -1.68 16.58 0.76
C ASP A 195 -1.94 18.10 0.89
N ASN A 196 -3.18 18.46 1.23
CA ASN A 196 -3.61 19.81 1.59
C ASN A 196 -4.13 19.86 3.03
N MET A 197 -4.10 21.04 3.67
CA MET A 197 -4.42 21.20 5.09
C MET A 197 -5.76 20.63 5.50
N ALA A 198 -6.80 20.79 4.66
CA ALA A 198 -8.13 20.30 4.99
C ALA A 198 -8.21 18.77 5.01
N THR A 199 -7.59 18.12 4.02
CA THR A 199 -7.53 16.67 3.91
C THR A 199 -6.55 16.06 4.92
N ILE A 200 -5.41 16.71 5.19
CA ILE A 200 -4.42 16.28 6.18
C ILE A 200 -5.08 16.11 7.56
N ARG A 201 -5.80 17.11 8.04
CA ARG A 201 -6.50 17.05 9.36
C ARG A 201 -7.49 15.89 9.44
N LYS A 202 -8.29 15.69 8.38
CA LYS A 202 -9.23 14.57 8.32
C LYS A 202 -8.53 13.22 8.35
N ARG A 203 -7.41 13.10 7.64
CA ARG A 203 -6.60 11.86 7.60
C ARG A 203 -5.99 11.54 8.96
N PHE A 204 -5.55 12.54 9.73
CA PHE A 204 -5.08 12.33 11.09
C PHE A 204 -6.21 11.87 12.00
N GLN A 205 -7.35 12.55 11.98
CA GLN A 205 -8.52 12.14 12.76
C GLN A 205 -8.92 10.70 12.41
N THR A 206 -9.08 10.39 11.14
CA THR A 206 -9.40 9.03 10.66
C THR A 206 -8.36 8.01 11.14
N HIS A 207 -7.06 8.36 11.10
CA HIS A 207 -6.00 7.46 11.56
C HIS A 207 -6.09 7.19 13.06
N VAL A 208 -6.22 8.21 13.89
CA VAL A 208 -6.30 8.07 15.35
C VAL A 208 -7.51 7.22 15.75
N GLU A 209 -8.69 7.50 15.17
CA GLU A 209 -9.91 6.78 15.49
C GLU A 209 -9.89 5.31 15.03
N ALA A 210 -9.41 5.07 13.81
CA ALA A 210 -9.47 3.74 13.20
C ALA A 210 -8.31 2.82 13.57
N CYS A 211 -7.10 3.36 13.85
CA CYS A 211 -5.91 2.54 14.03
C CYS A 211 -5.81 1.87 15.42
N LYS A 212 -6.56 2.37 16.42
CA LYS A 212 -6.53 1.85 17.79
C LYS A 212 -6.75 0.32 17.87
N PRO A 213 -7.80 -0.26 17.27
CA PRO A 213 -8.00 -1.72 17.31
C PRO A 213 -6.85 -2.50 16.66
N VAL A 214 -6.19 -1.93 15.64
CA VAL A 214 -5.02 -2.55 15.00
C VAL A 214 -3.87 -2.69 16.00
N LEU A 215 -3.54 -1.59 16.70
CA LEU A 215 -2.45 -1.58 17.68
C LEU A 215 -2.76 -2.48 18.88
N GLU A 216 -4.00 -2.50 19.35
CA GLU A 216 -4.44 -3.35 20.47
C GLU A 216 -4.34 -4.84 20.11
N LYS A 217 -4.88 -5.26 18.96
CA LYS A 217 -4.84 -6.65 18.50
C LYS A 217 -3.42 -7.15 18.37
N TYR A 218 -2.61 -6.50 17.55
CA TYR A 218 -1.25 -6.98 17.29
C TYR A 218 -0.29 -6.75 18.45
N GLY A 219 -0.60 -5.80 19.36
CA GLY A 219 0.09 -5.65 20.64
C GLY A 219 -0.17 -6.85 21.56
N THR A 220 -1.41 -7.30 21.65
CA THR A 220 -1.79 -8.49 22.46
C THR A 220 -1.17 -9.78 21.88
N GLU A 221 -1.06 -9.87 20.56
CA GLU A 221 -0.44 -11.01 19.87
C GLU A 221 1.10 -11.00 19.91
N GLY A 222 1.72 -9.93 20.44
CA GLY A 222 3.18 -9.80 20.51
C GLY A 222 3.84 -9.54 19.16
N LEU A 223 3.07 -9.14 18.15
CA LEU A 223 3.54 -8.86 16.79
C LEU A 223 3.80 -7.38 16.53
N LEU A 224 3.46 -6.48 17.46
CA LEU A 224 3.57 -5.02 17.29
C LEU A 224 4.96 -4.53 17.69
N TYR A 225 5.61 -3.79 16.79
CA TYR A 225 6.88 -3.11 17.00
C TYR A 225 6.70 -1.61 16.78
N ASN A 226 6.86 -0.82 17.86
CA ASN A 226 6.79 0.64 17.78
C ASN A 226 8.16 1.21 17.36
N ILE A 227 8.16 2.11 16.38
CA ILE A 227 9.33 2.77 15.81
C ILE A 227 9.15 4.27 15.99
N ASP A 228 10.09 4.92 16.68
CA ASP A 228 10.12 6.37 16.83
C ASP A 228 10.51 7.01 15.48
N ALA A 229 9.51 7.55 14.78
CA ALA A 229 9.68 8.20 13.48
C ALA A 229 9.96 9.73 13.59
N ASP A 230 10.10 10.25 14.81
CA ASP A 230 10.59 11.62 15.08
C ASP A 230 12.11 11.65 15.24
N ARG A 231 12.79 10.99 14.34
CA ARG A 231 14.26 10.89 14.26
C ARG A 231 14.72 11.16 12.85
N SER A 232 16.04 11.19 12.65
CA SER A 232 16.62 11.22 11.32
C SER A 232 16.22 9.97 10.53
N LYS A 233 16.19 10.09 9.21
CA LYS A 233 15.82 8.99 8.31
C LYS A 233 16.68 7.75 8.54
N GLU A 234 17.95 7.94 8.82
CA GLU A 234 18.95 6.90 9.06
C GLU A 234 18.74 6.19 10.40
N GLU A 235 18.40 6.93 11.46
CA GLU A 235 18.10 6.36 12.79
C GLU A 235 16.81 5.54 12.77
N VAL A 236 15.76 6.06 12.10
CA VAL A 236 14.51 5.31 11.89
C VAL A 236 14.78 4.03 11.08
N PHE A 237 15.61 4.12 10.04
CA PHE A 237 15.99 2.96 9.25
C PHE A 237 16.74 1.90 10.06
N LYS A 238 17.66 2.31 10.93
CA LYS A 238 18.38 1.39 11.79
C LYS A 238 17.41 0.60 12.68
N GLN A 239 16.44 1.26 13.34
CA GLN A 239 15.42 0.59 14.13
C GLN A 239 14.60 -0.41 13.28
N THR A 240 14.12 0.05 12.12
CA THR A 240 13.36 -0.78 11.17
C THR A 240 14.14 -2.03 10.77
N TYR A 241 15.39 -1.86 10.37
CA TYR A 241 16.25 -2.96 9.91
C TYR A 241 16.54 -3.98 11.02
N GLU A 242 16.86 -3.51 12.24
CA GLU A 242 17.11 -4.38 13.41
C GLU A 242 15.88 -5.24 13.75
N ILE A 243 14.65 -4.67 13.67
CA ILE A 243 13.42 -5.42 13.89
C ILE A 243 13.25 -6.50 12.82
N VAL A 244 13.40 -6.13 11.54
CA VAL A 244 13.22 -7.08 10.44
C VAL A 244 14.24 -8.22 10.47
N GLN A 245 15.48 -7.96 10.91
CA GLN A 245 16.49 -9.02 11.12
C GLN A 245 16.12 -9.98 12.27
N LYS A 246 15.38 -9.53 13.28
CA LYS A 246 14.88 -10.38 14.38
C LYS A 246 13.72 -11.28 13.93
N ILE A 247 12.85 -10.78 13.08
CA ILE A 247 11.68 -11.51 12.58
C ILE A 247 12.07 -12.67 11.65
N LYS A 248 13.21 -12.56 10.97
CA LYS A 248 13.73 -13.59 10.06
C LYS A 248 14.33 -14.82 10.77
N LYS A 249 14.54 -14.75 12.07
CA LYS A 249 15.11 -15.84 12.87
C LYS A 249 14.01 -16.71 13.43
#